data_788f038d79bb30561d04bdb5a5e2c0b1
#
_entry.id   788f038d79bb30561d04bdb5a5e2c0b1
#
_cell.length_a   1.000
_cell.length_b   1.000
_cell.length_c   1.000
_cell.angle_alpha   90.00
_cell.angle_beta   90.00
_cell.angle_gamma   90.00
#
_symmetry.space_group_name_H-M   'P 1'
#
loop_
_entity.id
_entity.type
_entity.pdbx_description
1 polymer ?
#
loop_
_entity_poly.entity_id
_entity_poly.type
_entity_poly.pdbx_seq_one_letter_code
_entity_poly.pdbx_strand_id
1 'polypeptide(L)'
;MRFVRLLIKAAVIFLPWPLRRRILTATFGYQIHPSARIRLSWVYPRMLVMGAHSKIGPFVVAVNLDLVTLGHHSSIGRRNWITGFPTGTSSPHFADQLDRRSELIVGDHSAITKNHHLDCTSSIVIGNFVTIAGYHSQLLTHSVDIADCRQASSPITIGDYSFVGTKTVILGGASLPAYSVLGASSLLNKAFDQTYQLYAGVPANAVKPLPEDSKYFTRDVGFIV
;
A
#
# COMPACT_ATOMS: atom_id res chain seq x y z
N MET A 1 4.05 -12.13 27.77
CA MET A 1 4.60 -11.10 26.86
C MET A 1 3.61 -10.61 25.78
N ARG A 2 2.85 -11.47 25.09
CA ARG A 2 1.88 -11.04 24.02
C ARG A 2 0.78 -10.11 24.55
N PHE A 3 0.21 -10.41 25.73
CA PHE A 3 -0.86 -9.59 26.32
C PHE A 3 -0.40 -8.18 26.69
N VAL A 4 0.79 -8.04 27.31
CA VAL A 4 1.37 -6.74 27.65
C VAL A 4 1.60 -5.87 26.41
N ARG A 5 2.12 -6.46 25.32
CA ARG A 5 2.28 -5.75 24.06
C ARG A 5 0.94 -5.27 23.47
N LEU A 6 -0.12 -6.05 23.62
CA LEU A 6 -1.46 -5.65 23.17
C LEU A 6 -2.00 -4.46 23.98
N LEU A 7 -1.83 -4.49 25.31
CA LEU A 7 -2.21 -3.37 26.17
C LEU A 7 -1.43 -2.09 25.83
N ILE A 8 -0.12 -2.20 25.61
CA ILE A 8 0.71 -1.07 25.18
C ILE A 8 0.17 -0.52 23.83
N LYS A 9 -0.10 -1.38 22.85
CA LYS A 9 -0.67 -0.97 21.56
C LYS A 9 -1.97 -0.19 21.73
N ALA A 10 -2.87 -0.67 22.57
CA ALA A 10 -4.16 -0.02 22.82
C ALA A 10 -4.00 1.34 23.53
N ALA A 11 -3.16 1.41 24.56
CA ALA A 11 -2.93 2.64 25.31
C ALA A 11 -2.22 3.72 24.47
N VAL A 12 -1.22 3.33 23.68
CA VAL A 12 -0.38 4.25 22.91
C VAL A 12 -1.15 5.02 21.83
N ILE A 13 -2.26 4.48 21.32
CA ILE A 13 -3.08 5.15 20.29
C ILE A 13 -3.63 6.49 20.77
N PHE A 14 -3.99 6.61 22.03
CA PHE A 14 -4.62 7.80 22.61
C PHE A 14 -3.62 8.85 23.12
N LEU A 15 -2.33 8.55 23.08
CA LEU A 15 -1.30 9.48 23.55
C LEU A 15 -1.07 10.62 22.56
N PRO A 16 -0.65 11.81 23.04
CA PRO A 16 -0.16 12.89 22.19
C PRO A 16 0.95 12.39 21.26
N TRP A 17 0.95 12.86 20.02
CA TRP A 17 1.83 12.33 18.97
C TRP A 17 3.34 12.29 19.33
N PRO A 18 3.94 13.32 19.95
CA PRO A 18 5.37 13.28 20.28
C PRO A 18 5.72 12.12 21.22
N LEU A 19 4.87 11.87 22.22
CA LEU A 19 5.05 10.76 23.18
C LEU A 19 4.79 9.43 22.50
N ARG A 20 3.69 9.32 21.73
CA ARG A 20 3.35 8.15 20.96
C ARG A 20 4.49 7.74 20.02
N ARG A 21 5.05 8.68 19.26
CA ARG A 21 6.18 8.42 18.36
C ARG A 21 7.40 7.87 19.11
N ARG A 22 7.76 8.46 20.26
CA ARG A 22 8.89 7.98 21.09
C ARG A 22 8.68 6.54 21.53
N ILE A 23 7.47 6.20 22.00
CA ILE A 23 7.15 4.84 22.45
C ILE A 23 7.18 3.87 21.24
N LEU A 24 6.60 4.23 20.12
CA LEU A 24 6.62 3.39 18.90
C LEU A 24 8.06 3.10 18.45
N THR A 25 8.93 4.12 18.46
CA THR A 25 10.34 3.97 18.10
C THR A 25 11.10 3.11 19.13
N ALA A 26 10.95 3.39 20.41
CA ALA A 26 11.71 2.69 21.46
C ALA A 26 11.24 1.25 21.70
N THR A 27 9.91 1.00 21.65
CA THR A 27 9.33 -0.30 22.04
C THR A 27 9.20 -1.26 20.85
N PHE A 28 8.92 -0.72 19.66
CA PHE A 28 8.68 -1.53 18.45
C PHE A 28 9.82 -1.43 17.41
N GLY A 29 10.82 -0.58 17.64
CA GLY A 29 11.93 -0.38 16.72
C GLY A 29 11.56 0.35 15.42
N TYR A 30 10.41 1.05 15.40
CA TYR A 30 9.94 1.74 14.21
C TYR A 30 10.82 2.94 13.86
N GLN A 31 11.06 3.14 12.58
CA GLN A 31 11.84 4.27 12.05
C GLN A 31 10.88 5.37 11.57
N ILE A 32 10.57 6.31 12.45
CA ILE A 32 9.58 7.35 12.18
C ILE A 32 10.26 8.71 12.21
N HIS A 33 10.34 9.38 11.04
CA HIS A 33 10.92 10.71 10.95
C HIS A 33 10.18 11.71 11.88
N PRO A 34 10.86 12.68 12.51
CA PRO A 34 10.23 13.62 13.45
C PRO A 34 9.05 14.42 12.87
N SER A 35 9.06 14.74 11.58
CA SER A 35 7.96 15.44 10.91
C SER A 35 6.83 14.53 10.43
N ALA A 36 7.00 13.20 10.47
CA ALA A 36 5.96 12.26 10.11
C ALA A 36 4.83 12.19 11.15
N ARG A 37 3.64 11.80 10.73
CA ARG A 37 2.45 11.77 11.60
C ARG A 37 1.61 10.52 11.39
N ILE A 38 1.20 9.86 12.49
CA ILE A 38 0.13 8.87 12.50
C ILE A 38 -1.01 9.42 13.33
N ARG A 39 -2.20 9.55 12.74
CA ARG A 39 -3.40 9.95 13.46
C ARG A 39 -3.99 8.77 14.25
N LEU A 40 -5.20 8.89 14.78
CA LEU A 40 -5.88 7.83 15.53
C LEU A 40 -6.08 6.61 14.62
N SER A 41 -5.19 5.62 14.70
CA SER A 41 -5.11 4.48 13.80
C SER A 41 -4.37 3.30 14.42
N TRP A 42 -4.72 2.09 14.00
CA TRP A 42 -4.15 0.82 14.45
C TRP A 42 -3.10 0.34 13.45
N VAL A 43 -1.86 0.84 13.56
CA VAL A 43 -0.75 0.58 12.62
C VAL A 43 0.36 -0.14 13.34
N TYR A 44 0.40 -1.46 13.18
CA TYR A 44 1.32 -2.34 13.89
C TYR A 44 1.87 -3.48 13.00
N PRO A 45 2.56 -3.17 11.89
CA PRO A 45 3.37 -4.15 11.18
C PRO A 45 4.54 -4.63 12.06
N ARG A 46 5.34 -5.59 11.60
CA ARG A 46 6.58 -5.95 12.28
C ARG A 46 7.59 -4.81 12.24
N MET A 47 7.74 -4.16 11.09
CA MET A 47 8.59 -2.97 10.88
C MET A 47 7.79 -1.87 10.20
N LEU A 48 7.96 -0.63 10.65
CA LEU A 48 7.40 0.58 10.06
C LEU A 48 8.51 1.58 9.79
N VAL A 49 8.59 2.06 8.55
CA VAL A 49 9.51 3.14 8.13
C VAL A 49 8.67 4.29 7.58
N MET A 50 8.87 5.49 8.12
CA MET A 50 8.15 6.68 7.69
C MET A 50 9.12 7.81 7.40
N GLY A 51 9.19 8.24 6.14
CA GLY A 51 9.99 9.36 5.67
C GLY A 51 9.46 10.72 6.14
N ALA A 52 10.22 11.78 5.84
CA ALA A 52 9.88 13.14 6.25
C ALA A 52 8.52 13.57 5.68
N HIS A 53 7.72 14.24 6.53
CA HIS A 53 6.40 14.76 6.18
C HIS A 53 5.37 13.72 5.73
N SER A 54 5.68 12.43 5.87
CA SER A 54 4.72 11.36 5.57
C SER A 54 3.59 11.30 6.61
N LYS A 55 2.40 10.83 6.19
CA LYS A 55 1.19 10.89 7.03
C LYS A 55 0.37 9.63 6.91
N ILE A 56 -0.12 9.12 8.07
CA ILE A 56 -1.18 8.12 8.12
C ILE A 56 -2.41 8.76 8.76
N GLY A 57 -3.52 8.78 8.02
CA GLY A 57 -4.81 9.36 8.40
C GLY A 57 -5.49 8.62 9.54
N PRO A 58 -6.67 9.07 9.98
CA PRO A 58 -7.40 8.41 11.07
C PRO A 58 -8.10 7.12 10.62
N PHE A 59 -8.27 6.20 11.58
CA PHE A 59 -8.98 4.94 11.39
C PHE A 59 -8.40 4.01 10.33
N VAL A 60 -7.10 4.11 10.10
CA VAL A 60 -6.35 3.14 9.28
C VAL A 60 -6.02 1.94 10.15
N VAL A 61 -6.21 0.75 9.60
CA VAL A 61 -5.72 -0.51 10.16
C VAL A 61 -4.59 -1.01 9.27
N ALA A 62 -3.41 -1.30 9.85
CA ALA A 62 -2.30 -1.93 9.16
C ALA A 62 -1.66 -2.98 10.07
N VAL A 63 -1.94 -4.25 9.80
CA VAL A 63 -1.57 -5.37 10.68
C VAL A 63 -1.17 -6.60 9.87
N ASN A 64 -0.38 -7.47 10.52
CA ASN A 64 0.05 -8.73 9.94
C ASN A 64 0.91 -8.57 8.68
N LEU A 65 1.67 -7.48 8.59
CA LEU A 65 2.69 -7.26 7.57
C LEU A 65 4.07 -7.34 8.20
N ASP A 66 5.05 -7.76 7.40
CA ASP A 66 6.45 -7.71 7.81
C ASP A 66 6.98 -6.27 7.75
N LEU A 67 6.58 -5.50 6.72
CA LEU A 67 7.06 -4.15 6.51
C LEU A 67 5.96 -3.22 5.97
N VAL A 68 5.94 -2.00 6.46
CA VAL A 68 5.26 -0.86 5.83
C VAL A 68 6.26 0.28 5.70
N THR A 69 6.46 0.74 4.47
CA THR A 69 7.33 1.89 4.18
C THR A 69 6.53 3.00 3.52
N LEU A 70 6.64 4.20 4.05
CA LEU A 70 6.14 5.43 3.42
C LEU A 70 7.33 6.34 3.12
N GLY A 71 7.49 6.71 1.86
CA GLY A 71 8.47 7.68 1.40
C GLY A 71 8.17 9.10 1.91
N HIS A 72 9.01 10.04 1.50
CA HIS A 72 8.87 11.45 1.87
C HIS A 72 7.59 12.04 1.29
N HIS A 73 6.90 12.89 2.06
CA HIS A 73 5.68 13.58 1.64
C HIS A 73 4.53 12.66 1.20
N SER A 74 4.60 11.35 1.50
CA SER A 74 3.58 10.36 1.13
C SER A 74 2.46 10.29 2.14
N SER A 75 1.32 9.78 1.74
CA SER A 75 0.18 9.67 2.63
C SER A 75 -0.68 8.42 2.41
N ILE A 76 -1.13 7.84 3.53
CA ILE A 76 -2.25 6.90 3.59
C ILE A 76 -3.41 7.63 4.25
N GLY A 77 -4.50 7.84 3.52
CA GLY A 77 -5.70 8.55 3.98
C GLY A 77 -6.50 7.73 5.00
N ARG A 78 -7.70 8.19 5.30
CA ARG A 78 -8.52 7.61 6.38
C ARG A 78 -9.18 6.27 5.99
N ARG A 79 -9.41 5.41 7.02
CA ARG A 79 -10.21 4.18 6.92
C ARG A 79 -9.71 3.19 5.86
N ASN A 80 -8.41 3.18 5.58
CA ASN A 80 -7.81 2.12 4.77
C ASN A 80 -7.63 0.87 5.63
N TRP A 81 -7.94 -0.29 5.05
CA TRP A 81 -7.76 -1.60 5.65
C TRP A 81 -6.61 -2.31 4.95
N ILE A 82 -5.50 -2.48 5.67
CA ILE A 82 -4.24 -3.01 5.15
C ILE A 82 -3.88 -4.22 5.98
N THR A 83 -3.89 -5.38 5.36
CA THR A 83 -3.57 -6.63 6.01
C THR A 83 -2.56 -7.42 5.20
N GLY A 84 -1.98 -8.44 5.79
CA GLY A 84 -1.08 -9.36 5.11
C GLY A 84 -1.00 -10.68 5.86
N PHE A 85 -0.12 -11.53 5.41
CA PHE A 85 0.23 -12.78 6.06
C PHE A 85 1.75 -12.81 6.29
N PRO A 86 2.23 -12.58 7.53
CA PRO A 86 3.65 -12.44 7.81
C PRO A 86 4.44 -13.68 7.36
N THR A 87 5.68 -13.46 6.95
CA THR A 87 6.62 -14.55 6.63
C THR A 87 7.20 -15.18 7.89
N GLY A 88 7.80 -16.37 7.74
CA GLY A 88 8.44 -17.07 8.87
C GLY A 88 7.45 -17.52 9.95
N THR A 89 6.21 -17.80 9.60
CA THR A 89 5.22 -18.43 10.49
C THR A 89 5.31 -19.94 10.38
N SER A 90 4.78 -20.68 11.37
CA SER A 90 4.64 -22.13 11.34
C SER A 90 3.43 -22.62 10.54
N SER A 91 2.70 -21.72 9.88
CA SER A 91 1.54 -22.06 9.07
C SER A 91 1.96 -22.80 7.79
N PRO A 92 1.23 -23.81 7.35
CA PRO A 92 1.46 -24.45 6.04
C PRO A 92 1.10 -23.53 4.87
N HIS A 93 0.33 -22.45 5.11
CA HIS A 93 0.00 -21.49 4.05
C HIS A 93 1.25 -20.80 3.52
N PHE A 94 1.44 -20.79 2.22
CA PHE A 94 2.57 -20.19 1.52
C PHE A 94 3.95 -20.79 1.89
N ALA A 95 3.99 -22.01 2.44
CA ALA A 95 5.24 -22.65 2.85
C ALA A 95 6.19 -22.92 1.68
N ASP A 96 5.65 -23.05 0.48
CA ASP A 96 6.35 -23.21 -0.80
C ASP A 96 6.83 -21.88 -1.43
N GLN A 97 6.34 -20.73 -0.93
CA GLN A 97 6.71 -19.41 -1.45
C GLN A 97 7.80 -18.76 -0.59
N LEU A 98 9.03 -19.27 -0.69
CA LEU A 98 10.15 -18.86 0.17
C LEU A 98 10.57 -17.40 -0.02
N ASP A 99 10.42 -16.86 -1.23
CA ASP A 99 10.79 -15.48 -1.58
C ASP A 99 9.65 -14.46 -1.34
N ARG A 100 8.51 -14.92 -0.82
CA ARG A 100 7.38 -14.06 -0.52
C ARG A 100 7.74 -13.02 0.54
N ARG A 101 7.26 -11.79 0.35
CA ARG A 101 7.39 -10.70 1.31
C ARG A 101 6.02 -10.09 1.58
N SER A 102 5.60 -10.06 2.83
CA SER A 102 4.33 -9.41 3.24
C SER A 102 4.59 -7.94 3.53
N GLU A 103 4.54 -7.10 2.49
CA GLU A 103 4.95 -5.70 2.63
C GLU A 103 4.13 -4.72 1.79
N LEU A 104 4.03 -3.48 2.29
CA LEU A 104 3.53 -2.33 1.57
C LEU A 104 4.64 -1.29 1.47
N ILE A 105 5.05 -0.98 0.26
CA ILE A 105 6.04 0.05 -0.04
C ILE A 105 5.35 1.17 -0.82
N VAL A 106 5.39 2.38 -0.27
CA VAL A 106 4.83 3.59 -0.90
C VAL A 106 5.97 4.58 -1.11
N GLY A 107 6.23 4.93 -2.35
CA GLY A 107 7.27 5.85 -2.75
C GLY A 107 6.99 7.30 -2.34
N ASP A 108 7.92 8.20 -2.69
CA ASP A 108 7.84 9.61 -2.34
C ASP A 108 6.66 10.31 -3.04
N HIS A 109 6.08 11.32 -2.37
CA HIS A 109 5.01 12.14 -2.93
C HIS A 109 3.76 11.36 -3.38
N SER A 110 3.56 10.13 -2.89
CA SER A 110 2.45 9.26 -3.28
C SER A 110 1.32 9.27 -2.27
N ALA A 111 0.09 9.06 -2.74
CA ALA A 111 -1.10 9.12 -1.92
C ALA A 111 -2.02 7.93 -2.15
N ILE A 112 -2.35 7.21 -1.07
CA ILE A 112 -3.48 6.29 -1.01
C ILE A 112 -4.61 7.04 -0.32
N THR A 113 -5.74 7.31 -1.01
CA THR A 113 -6.78 8.17 -0.47
C THR A 113 -7.56 7.49 0.68
N LYS A 114 -8.78 7.10 0.53
CA LYS A 114 -9.61 6.63 1.67
C LYS A 114 -10.42 5.38 1.36
N ASN A 115 -10.70 4.58 2.42
CA ASN A 115 -11.59 3.42 2.34
C ASN A 115 -11.16 2.40 1.27
N HIS A 116 -9.88 2.16 1.09
CA HIS A 116 -9.36 1.09 0.25
C HIS A 116 -9.04 -0.15 1.09
N HIS A 117 -9.03 -1.30 0.44
CA HIS A 117 -8.58 -2.57 1.00
C HIS A 117 -7.31 -3.03 0.28
N LEU A 118 -6.24 -3.24 1.05
CA LEU A 118 -4.96 -3.73 0.55
C LEU A 118 -4.63 -5.04 1.27
N ASP A 119 -4.59 -6.12 0.53
CA ASP A 119 -4.06 -7.39 1.00
C ASP A 119 -2.61 -7.52 0.55
N CYS A 120 -1.72 -7.32 1.50
CA CYS A 120 -0.27 -7.39 1.31
C CYS A 120 0.28 -8.76 1.74
N THR A 121 -0.39 -9.84 1.43
CA THR A 121 0.13 -11.20 1.63
C THR A 121 1.42 -11.42 0.83
N SER A 122 1.51 -10.85 -0.38
CA SER A 122 2.76 -10.59 -1.10
C SER A 122 3.00 -9.08 -1.17
N SER A 123 4.12 -8.65 -1.79
CA SER A 123 4.49 -7.24 -1.87
C SER A 123 3.47 -6.43 -2.68
N ILE A 124 3.09 -5.26 -2.16
CA ILE A 124 2.49 -4.17 -2.94
C ILE A 124 3.51 -3.04 -2.99
N VAL A 125 4.01 -2.75 -4.19
CA VAL A 125 4.97 -1.69 -4.44
C VAL A 125 4.30 -0.57 -5.23
N ILE A 126 4.22 0.60 -4.62
CA ILE A 126 3.67 1.82 -5.21
C ILE A 126 4.83 2.79 -5.38
N GLY A 127 5.10 3.21 -6.60
CA GLY A 127 6.19 4.12 -6.96
C GLY A 127 6.01 5.54 -6.43
N ASN A 128 6.81 6.47 -6.95
CA ASN A 128 6.79 7.88 -6.57
C ASN A 128 5.70 8.63 -7.33
N PHE A 129 5.15 9.69 -6.73
CA PHE A 129 4.12 10.52 -7.35
C PHE A 129 2.87 9.75 -7.82
N VAL A 130 2.54 8.63 -7.18
CA VAL A 130 1.36 7.82 -7.49
C VAL A 130 0.16 8.31 -6.68
N THR A 131 -1.02 8.28 -7.30
CA THR A 131 -2.29 8.54 -6.60
C THR A 131 -3.24 7.36 -6.75
N ILE A 132 -3.53 6.66 -5.64
CA ILE A 132 -4.68 5.75 -5.54
C ILE A 132 -5.87 6.59 -5.13
N ALA A 133 -6.72 6.93 -6.10
CA ALA A 133 -7.75 7.95 -5.94
C ALA A 133 -9.10 7.39 -5.48
N GLY A 134 -9.94 8.28 -4.96
CA GLY A 134 -11.32 7.98 -4.61
C GLY A 134 -11.45 7.07 -3.39
N TYR A 135 -12.12 5.93 -3.56
CA TYR A 135 -12.43 4.98 -2.48
C TYR A 135 -12.83 3.61 -3.01
N HIS A 136 -12.79 2.61 -2.11
CA HIS A 136 -13.24 1.23 -2.35
C HIS A 136 -12.47 0.49 -3.45
N SER A 137 -11.25 0.90 -3.77
CA SER A 137 -10.36 0.07 -4.57
C SER A 137 -9.81 -1.08 -3.72
N GLN A 138 -9.55 -2.22 -4.35
CA GLN A 138 -9.00 -3.40 -3.73
C GLN A 138 -7.71 -3.79 -4.45
N LEU A 139 -6.64 -3.96 -3.69
CA LEU A 139 -5.35 -4.48 -4.16
C LEU A 139 -5.14 -5.81 -3.44
N LEU A 140 -5.26 -6.91 -4.18
CA LEU A 140 -5.34 -8.26 -3.61
C LEU A 140 -4.19 -9.11 -4.15
N THR A 141 -3.16 -9.30 -3.34
CA THR A 141 -1.96 -10.06 -3.75
C THR A 141 -2.13 -11.56 -3.61
N HIS A 142 -3.12 -12.03 -2.85
CA HIS A 142 -3.31 -13.44 -2.58
C HIS A 142 -4.58 -13.98 -3.24
N SER A 143 -4.54 -15.25 -3.60
CA SER A 143 -5.61 -16.01 -4.20
C SER A 143 -5.52 -17.50 -3.82
N VAL A 144 -6.39 -18.32 -4.38
CA VAL A 144 -6.33 -19.77 -4.27
C VAL A 144 -6.01 -20.35 -5.65
N ASP A 145 -4.97 -21.17 -5.72
CA ASP A 145 -4.75 -22.06 -6.85
C ASP A 145 -5.78 -23.22 -6.76
N ILE A 146 -6.69 -23.24 -7.72
CA ILE A 146 -7.79 -24.21 -7.72
C ILE A 146 -7.29 -25.61 -8.10
N ALA A 147 -6.29 -25.71 -8.98
CA ALA A 147 -5.79 -26.99 -9.44
C ALA A 147 -5.09 -27.75 -8.31
N ASP A 148 -4.28 -27.06 -7.53
CA ASP A 148 -3.52 -27.64 -6.44
C ASP A 148 -4.18 -27.49 -5.06
N CYS A 149 -5.34 -26.82 -4.99
CA CYS A 149 -6.05 -26.49 -3.74
C CYS A 149 -5.10 -25.82 -2.71
N ARG A 150 -4.34 -24.84 -3.15
CA ARG A 150 -3.32 -24.15 -2.36
C ARG A 150 -3.52 -22.64 -2.33
N GLN A 151 -3.07 -22.03 -1.24
CA GLN A 151 -2.92 -20.58 -1.17
C GLN A 151 -1.78 -20.14 -2.09
N ALA A 152 -2.05 -19.16 -2.95
CA ALA A 152 -1.07 -18.58 -3.86
C ALA A 152 -1.02 -17.06 -3.66
N SER A 153 0.14 -16.46 -3.88
CA SER A 153 0.26 -15.01 -3.85
C SER A 153 1.29 -14.53 -4.86
N SER A 154 1.06 -13.33 -5.39
CA SER A 154 1.97 -12.67 -6.33
C SER A 154 1.99 -11.17 -6.06
N PRO A 155 3.14 -10.49 -6.28
CA PRO A 155 3.26 -9.07 -6.01
C PRO A 155 2.39 -8.22 -6.96
N ILE A 156 2.08 -7.00 -6.51
CA ILE A 156 1.47 -5.95 -7.31
C ILE A 156 2.46 -4.79 -7.40
N THR A 157 2.64 -4.25 -8.62
CA THR A 157 3.50 -3.09 -8.86
C THR A 157 2.71 -1.97 -9.53
N ILE A 158 2.85 -0.75 -9.02
CA ILE A 158 2.31 0.47 -9.63
C ILE A 158 3.47 1.43 -9.84
N GLY A 159 3.79 1.70 -11.09
CA GLY A 159 4.93 2.52 -11.49
C GLY A 159 4.77 4.00 -11.15
N ASP A 160 5.87 4.74 -11.20
CA ASP A 160 5.94 6.15 -10.87
C ASP A 160 4.95 6.99 -11.69
N TYR A 161 4.47 8.09 -11.10
CA TYR A 161 3.55 9.01 -11.76
C TYR A 161 2.25 8.37 -12.28
N SER A 162 1.86 7.20 -11.77
CA SER A 162 0.61 6.55 -12.19
C SER A 162 -0.58 7.06 -11.39
N PHE A 163 -1.74 7.04 -12.03
CA PHE A 163 -3.03 7.37 -11.40
C PHE A 163 -3.96 6.16 -11.42
N VAL A 164 -4.47 5.79 -10.28
CA VAL A 164 -5.45 4.69 -10.13
C VAL A 164 -6.81 5.28 -9.76
N GLY A 165 -7.79 5.08 -10.63
CA GLY A 165 -9.16 5.55 -10.44
C GLY A 165 -9.88 4.84 -9.28
N THR A 166 -11.04 5.36 -8.94
CA THR A 166 -11.88 4.84 -7.85
C THR A 166 -12.46 3.45 -8.14
N LYS A 167 -12.71 2.64 -7.11
CA LYS A 167 -13.37 1.32 -7.20
C LYS A 167 -12.67 0.33 -8.15
N THR A 168 -11.37 0.45 -8.33
CA THR A 168 -10.59 -0.51 -9.12
C THR A 168 -10.31 -1.78 -8.31
N VAL A 169 -10.14 -2.90 -9.02
CA VAL A 169 -9.63 -4.15 -8.46
C VAL A 169 -8.31 -4.46 -9.15
N ILE A 170 -7.25 -4.67 -8.36
CA ILE A 170 -5.92 -5.03 -8.84
C ILE A 170 -5.53 -6.36 -8.20
N LEU A 171 -5.26 -7.36 -9.02
CA LEU A 171 -4.97 -8.71 -8.56
C LEU A 171 -3.46 -9.00 -8.53
N GLY A 172 -3.07 -10.00 -7.77
CA GLY A 172 -1.69 -10.48 -7.69
C GLY A 172 -1.10 -10.80 -9.06
N GLY A 173 0.16 -10.41 -9.26
CA GLY A 173 0.87 -10.50 -10.54
C GLY A 173 0.61 -9.33 -11.50
N ALA A 174 -0.28 -8.41 -11.16
CA ALA A 174 -0.55 -7.26 -12.00
C ALA A 174 0.51 -6.15 -11.84
N SER A 175 0.81 -5.50 -12.95
CA SER A 175 1.69 -4.32 -13.00
C SER A 175 1.04 -3.21 -13.83
N LEU A 176 0.92 -2.02 -13.24
CA LEU A 176 0.59 -0.79 -13.95
C LEU A 176 1.91 -0.05 -14.24
N PRO A 177 2.27 0.19 -15.51
CA PRO A 177 3.49 0.89 -15.86
C PRO A 177 3.53 2.33 -15.33
N ALA A 178 4.72 2.90 -15.22
CA ALA A 178 4.88 4.31 -14.90
C ALA A 178 4.15 5.22 -15.90
N TYR A 179 3.80 6.43 -15.46
CA TYR A 179 3.13 7.44 -16.29
C TYR A 179 1.82 6.95 -16.92
N SER A 180 1.09 6.07 -16.25
CA SER A 180 -0.11 5.44 -16.78
C SER A 180 -1.31 5.69 -15.88
N VAL A 181 -2.49 5.54 -16.45
CA VAL A 181 -3.76 5.71 -15.75
C VAL A 181 -4.53 4.41 -15.78
N LEU A 182 -4.97 3.93 -14.63
CA LEU A 182 -5.99 2.90 -14.52
C LEU A 182 -7.36 3.57 -14.30
N GLY A 183 -8.25 3.43 -15.26
CA GLY A 183 -9.60 4.01 -15.23
C GLY A 183 -10.43 3.48 -14.06
N ALA A 184 -11.39 4.27 -13.60
CA ALA A 184 -12.29 3.87 -12.51
C ALA A 184 -13.05 2.57 -12.82
N SER A 185 -13.35 1.78 -11.78
CA SER A 185 -14.08 0.51 -11.87
C SER A 185 -13.43 -0.55 -12.79
N SER A 186 -12.13 -0.45 -13.03
CA SER A 186 -11.39 -1.40 -13.86
C SER A 186 -10.86 -2.58 -13.03
N LEU A 187 -10.68 -3.73 -13.71
CA LEU A 187 -10.01 -4.91 -13.19
C LEU A 187 -8.64 -5.06 -13.85
N LEU A 188 -7.57 -4.80 -13.10
CA LEU A 188 -6.20 -5.05 -13.52
C LEU A 188 -5.76 -6.44 -13.01
N ASN A 189 -5.64 -7.41 -13.91
CA ASN A 189 -5.34 -8.81 -13.57
C ASN A 189 -4.10 -9.37 -14.28
N LYS A 190 -3.32 -8.51 -14.92
CA LYS A 190 -2.07 -8.87 -15.59
C LYS A 190 -1.07 -7.71 -15.57
N ALA A 191 0.18 -8.01 -15.88
CA ALA A 191 1.20 -6.99 -16.09
C ALA A 191 1.07 -6.34 -17.46
N PHE A 192 1.20 -5.01 -17.48
CA PHE A 192 1.42 -4.21 -18.67
C PHE A 192 2.82 -3.59 -18.63
N ASP A 193 3.37 -3.21 -19.76
CA ASP A 193 4.71 -2.66 -19.93
C ASP A 193 4.75 -1.30 -20.65
N GLN A 194 3.69 -0.96 -21.40
CA GLN A 194 3.63 0.29 -22.15
C GLN A 194 3.24 1.47 -21.26
N THR A 195 4.15 2.42 -21.12
CA THR A 195 3.95 3.69 -20.40
C THR A 195 3.04 4.65 -21.16
N TYR A 196 2.62 5.73 -20.51
CA TYR A 196 1.77 6.77 -21.09
C TYR A 196 0.50 6.24 -21.75
N GLN A 197 -0.15 5.29 -21.06
CA GLN A 197 -1.40 4.69 -21.50
C GLN A 197 -2.53 4.87 -20.49
N LEU A 198 -3.74 5.03 -20.99
CA LEU A 198 -4.96 4.78 -20.24
C LEU A 198 -5.32 3.31 -20.40
N TYR A 199 -5.32 2.60 -19.26
CA TYR A 199 -5.85 1.24 -19.15
C TYR A 199 -7.22 1.30 -18.49
N ALA A 200 -8.21 0.60 -19.03
CA ALA A 200 -9.54 0.56 -18.42
C ALA A 200 -10.33 -0.69 -18.86
N GLY A 201 -11.39 -1.00 -18.11
CA GLY A 201 -12.32 -2.10 -18.41
C GLY A 201 -12.20 -3.28 -17.45
N VAL A 202 -13.02 -4.31 -17.69
CA VAL A 202 -13.11 -5.55 -16.89
C VAL A 202 -13.07 -6.74 -17.86
N PRO A 203 -11.87 -7.35 -18.07
CA PRO A 203 -10.55 -6.95 -17.60
C PRO A 203 -10.03 -5.69 -18.30
N ALA A 204 -9.08 -5.01 -17.65
CA ALA A 204 -8.46 -3.81 -18.19
C ALA A 204 -7.63 -4.11 -19.45
N ASN A 205 -7.70 -3.19 -20.43
CA ASN A 205 -6.91 -3.20 -21.64
C ASN A 205 -6.45 -1.78 -21.95
N ALA A 206 -5.44 -1.63 -22.80
CA ALA A 206 -5.03 -0.32 -23.30
C ALA A 206 -6.16 0.31 -24.11
N VAL A 207 -6.53 1.55 -23.78
CA VAL A 207 -7.63 2.30 -24.39
C VAL A 207 -7.12 3.36 -25.34
N LYS A 208 -6.17 4.17 -24.87
CA LYS A 208 -5.56 5.24 -25.67
C LYS A 208 -4.24 5.71 -25.06
N PRO A 209 -3.32 6.26 -25.87
CA PRO A 209 -2.14 6.92 -25.36
C PRO A 209 -2.50 8.21 -24.60
N LEU A 210 -1.62 8.61 -23.68
CA LEU A 210 -1.70 9.84 -22.91
C LEU A 210 -0.53 10.76 -23.31
N PRO A 211 -0.74 12.09 -23.38
CA PRO A 211 0.35 13.02 -23.69
C PRO A 211 1.44 12.97 -22.61
N GLU A 212 2.69 12.82 -23.01
CA GLU A 212 3.83 12.73 -22.11
C GLU A 212 4.08 14.03 -21.33
N ASP A 213 3.76 15.17 -21.92
CA ASP A 213 3.88 16.52 -21.35
C ASP A 213 2.73 16.89 -20.41
N SER A 214 1.82 15.95 -20.13
CA SER A 214 0.71 16.19 -19.20
C SER A 214 1.22 16.65 -17.83
N LYS A 215 0.67 17.71 -17.27
CA LYS A 215 1.06 18.29 -15.98
C LYS A 215 1.05 17.27 -14.82
N TYR A 216 0.22 16.24 -14.91
CA TYR A 216 0.20 15.16 -13.95
C TYR A 216 1.52 14.39 -13.93
N PHE A 217 2.15 14.17 -15.07
CA PHE A 217 3.38 13.39 -15.23
C PHE A 217 4.66 14.21 -15.03
N THR A 218 4.55 15.53 -14.98
CA THR A 218 5.71 16.44 -14.86
C THR A 218 5.74 17.21 -13.54
N ARG A 219 4.79 16.91 -12.61
CA ARG A 219 4.70 17.61 -11.33
C ARG A 219 5.89 17.27 -10.42
N ASP A 220 6.33 18.22 -9.63
CA ASP A 220 7.39 18.12 -8.64
C ASP A 220 6.87 17.95 -7.19
N VAL A 221 5.55 18.06 -7.00
CA VAL A 221 4.89 17.86 -5.70
C VAL A 221 3.79 16.82 -5.82
N GLY A 222 3.56 16.04 -4.75
CA GLY A 222 2.52 15.01 -4.72
C GLY A 222 1.09 15.56 -4.63
N PHE A 223 0.94 16.81 -4.18
CA PHE A 223 -0.36 17.44 -4.05
C PHE A 223 -0.91 17.87 -5.40
N ILE A 224 -2.17 17.53 -5.65
CA ILE A 224 -2.90 17.91 -6.87
C ILE A 224 -3.85 19.05 -6.50
N VAL A 225 -3.68 20.21 -7.14
CA VAL A 225 -4.48 21.41 -6.92
C VAL A 225 -5.82 21.34 -7.65
#